data_16bbd177f8c2bf1a365c12b34495ba3a
#
_entry.id   16bbd177f8c2bf1a365c12b34495ba3a
#
_cell.length_a   1.000
_cell.length_b   1.000
_cell.length_c   1.000
_cell.angle_alpha   90.00
_cell.angle_beta   90.00
_cell.angle_gamma   90.00
#
_symmetry.space_group_name_H-M   'P 1'
#
loop_
_entity.id
_entity.type
_entity.pdbx_description
1 polymer ?
#
loop_
_entity_poly.entity_id
_entity_poly.type
_entity_poly.pdbx_seq_one_letter_code
_entity_poly.pdbx_strand_id
1 'polypeptide(L)'
;MNRQNQNLTGIGRVLAAVLVSGCIGLTAIGTVAEAQRRSDQDREQSTESRTFSTQIGTLVLQAQEQIEAENYQGAIQTFTRGLGMNPSAYEAGVMYAQRGRLYFQVDNYEQTLSDFRSAINSGGLNEQEVRDLRINLGQILISMDRVNEGIRELEAAIAAGATINTGLARLLAIAYAQAERYRDGLRYAEQWYQATPNRQLNEYPIMLVYYQQLDRPADELRVVREQVDRFPQERTAWQNLVSLLARTDQEAQAFEANKLMYLNGLFTQGEELIRLAQYYSYYDNPYRGASILEREMNAGRVERNARTVELLANMWRQAAEFQRALPVLRQLSEIRQDGQTALVLAEAHYQLNQWEPAAQAFQTALNRGGLRQPGEAWVLLGTARFNMNDNQGALAAFREGTRFPSSRNQANGWITFVNGQIEGVARRERQREQVQIDECRLSVESERRIATVIGEADEDGRVRITIPQRCQAYFTEYGEQFREVGMTDEQAAERRAQIERTAREQAAG
;
A
#
# COMPACT_ATOMS: atom_id res chain seq x y z
N MET A 1 6.94 10.98 -19.85
CA MET A 1 8.08 11.91 -19.93
C MET A 1 7.80 13.37 -19.51
N ASN A 2 6.57 13.80 -19.20
CA ASN A 2 6.28 15.24 -18.98
C ASN A 2 5.90 15.65 -17.55
N ARG A 3 6.05 14.77 -16.54
CA ARG A 3 5.82 15.13 -15.12
C ARG A 3 7.10 15.29 -14.29
N GLN A 4 8.26 14.89 -14.80
CA GLN A 4 9.54 15.07 -14.11
C GLN A 4 10.10 16.50 -14.17
N ASN A 5 9.76 17.28 -15.20
CA ASN A 5 10.26 18.65 -15.33
C ASN A 5 9.57 19.69 -14.42
N GLN A 6 8.40 19.37 -13.85
CA GLN A 6 7.73 20.31 -12.94
C GLN A 6 8.33 20.34 -11.52
N ASN A 7 8.99 19.27 -11.09
CA ASN A 7 9.66 19.25 -9.77
C ASN A 7 11.02 20.00 -9.79
N LEU A 8 11.68 20.07 -10.92
CA LEU A 8 12.97 20.78 -11.04
C LEU A 8 12.82 22.30 -11.02
N THR A 9 11.71 22.83 -11.55
CA THR A 9 11.40 24.28 -11.47
C THR A 9 11.02 24.72 -10.05
N GLY A 10 10.48 23.81 -9.21
CA GLY A 10 10.22 24.06 -7.79
C GLY A 10 11.49 24.13 -6.95
N ILE A 11 12.45 23.24 -7.21
CA ILE A 11 13.76 23.21 -6.52
C ILE A 11 14.58 24.46 -6.86
N GLY A 12 14.58 24.91 -8.10
CA GLY A 12 15.28 26.14 -8.51
C GLY A 12 14.75 27.40 -7.80
N ARG A 13 13.43 27.48 -7.55
CA ARG A 13 12.83 28.63 -6.83
C ARG A 13 13.05 28.58 -5.31
N VAL A 14 13.09 27.40 -4.71
CA VAL A 14 13.38 27.23 -3.27
C VAL A 14 14.86 27.52 -3.00
N LEU A 15 15.75 27.16 -3.92
CA LEU A 15 17.19 27.41 -3.81
C LEU A 15 17.54 28.91 -3.95
N ALA A 16 16.81 29.68 -4.77
CA ALA A 16 17.03 31.10 -4.93
C ALA A 16 16.66 31.92 -3.66
N ALA A 17 15.68 31.50 -2.88
CA ALA A 17 15.24 32.22 -1.69
C ALA A 17 16.22 32.10 -0.49
N VAL A 18 17.12 31.13 -0.49
CA VAL A 18 18.07 30.87 0.62
C VAL A 18 19.39 31.62 0.49
N LEU A 19 19.68 32.17 -0.71
CA LEU A 19 20.98 32.85 -0.98
C LEU A 19 21.05 34.30 -0.46
N VAL A 20 19.94 34.92 -0.08
CA VAL A 20 19.91 36.36 0.27
C VAL A 20 20.25 36.65 1.75
N SER A 21 20.38 35.64 2.62
CA SER A 21 20.64 35.85 4.06
C SER A 21 22.09 35.65 4.50
N GLY A 22 23.05 35.62 3.54
CA GLY A 22 24.46 35.64 3.90
C GLY A 22 24.92 37.08 4.09
N CYS A 23 25.00 37.55 5.32
CA CYS A 23 25.60 38.84 5.66
C CYS A 23 26.92 38.99 4.93
N ILE A 24 26.98 39.87 3.92
CA ILE A 24 28.25 40.46 3.47
C ILE A 24 28.75 41.28 4.66
N GLY A 25 29.54 40.63 5.51
CA GLY A 25 30.12 41.32 6.66
C GLY A 25 30.89 42.54 6.19
N LEU A 26 30.40 43.72 6.58
CA LEU A 26 31.25 44.91 6.63
C LEU A 26 32.40 44.61 7.58
N THR A 27 33.48 44.04 7.05
CA THR A 27 34.71 44.02 7.83
C THR A 27 35.14 45.45 8.01
N ALA A 28 34.92 45.96 9.20
CA ALA A 28 35.50 47.22 9.63
C ALA A 28 36.98 47.24 9.23
N ILE A 29 37.43 48.36 8.69
CA ILE A 29 38.84 48.60 8.49
C ILE A 29 39.46 48.55 9.89
N GLY A 30 39.97 47.36 10.27
CA GLY A 30 40.61 47.14 11.56
C GLY A 30 41.78 48.07 11.66
N THR A 31 41.83 48.79 12.75
CA THR A 31 42.97 49.64 13.13
C THR A 31 44.26 48.83 13.05
N VAL A 32 45.20 49.35 12.29
CA VAL A 32 46.54 48.82 12.08
C VAL A 32 47.33 48.96 13.40
N ALA A 33 47.19 48.06 14.34
CA ALA A 33 47.96 48.07 15.58
C ALA A 33 48.41 46.71 16.13
N GLU A 34 48.03 45.55 15.59
CA GLU A 34 48.41 44.28 16.24
C GLU A 34 48.79 43.08 15.36
N ALA A 35 49.50 43.31 14.27
CA ALA A 35 50.09 42.23 13.48
C ALA A 35 51.58 42.43 13.16
N GLN A 36 52.29 43.08 14.01
CA GLN A 36 53.77 43.19 13.90
C GLN A 36 54.48 42.22 14.84
N ARG A 37 54.50 40.95 14.50
CA ARG A 37 55.53 39.98 14.94
C ARG A 37 55.26 38.60 14.38
N ARG A 38 55.63 38.36 13.10
CA ARG A 38 56.13 37.05 12.62
C ARG A 38 56.62 37.15 11.16
N SER A 39 57.85 36.71 11.00
CA SER A 39 58.62 36.46 9.76
C SER A 39 59.20 37.66 9.00
N ASP A 40 60.39 38.07 9.46
CA ASP A 40 61.27 39.00 8.77
C ASP A 40 62.31 38.28 7.82
N GLN A 41 61.82 37.28 7.04
CA GLN A 41 62.79 36.61 6.14
C GLN A 41 62.36 36.36 4.67
N ASP A 42 61.12 36.72 4.27
CA ASP A 42 60.67 36.57 2.85
C ASP A 42 60.04 37.85 2.26
N ARG A 43 60.55 39.04 2.60
CA ARG A 43 60.00 40.32 2.14
C ARG A 43 61.00 41.19 1.41
N GLU A 44 61.65 40.67 0.38
CA GLU A 44 62.28 41.52 -0.60
C GLU A 44 61.80 41.26 -2.00
N GLN A 45 60.57 41.63 -2.29
CA GLN A 45 60.08 42.00 -3.65
C GLN A 45 58.71 42.74 -3.52
N SER A 46 58.76 44.07 -3.89
CA SER A 46 57.60 44.97 -4.06
C SER A 46 56.75 45.31 -2.81
N THR A 47 57.30 46.04 -1.86
CA THR A 47 56.52 46.86 -0.95
C THR A 47 56.19 48.20 -1.62
N GLU A 48 55.28 48.27 -2.57
CA GLU A 48 54.47 49.47 -2.74
C GLU A 48 53.76 49.72 -1.42
N SER A 49 53.95 50.88 -0.83
CA SER A 49 53.41 51.20 0.50
C SER A 49 51.87 51.10 0.45
N ARG A 50 51.30 50.16 1.22
CA ARG A 50 49.86 50.01 1.38
C ARG A 50 49.28 51.11 2.26
N THR A 51 49.57 52.36 1.86
CA THR A 51 49.12 53.56 2.54
C THR A 51 48.38 54.45 1.56
N PHE A 52 47.44 55.15 2.04
CA PHE A 52 46.76 56.17 1.24
C PHE A 52 47.62 57.43 1.19
N SER A 53 47.71 58.05 0.00
CA SER A 53 48.17 59.42 -0.13
C SER A 53 47.25 60.38 0.64
N THR A 54 47.77 61.49 1.13
CA THR A 54 46.98 62.44 1.93
C THR A 54 45.68 62.83 1.24
N GLN A 55 45.69 63.03 -0.08
CA GLN A 55 44.54 63.45 -0.84
C GLN A 55 43.47 62.34 -0.93
N ILE A 56 43.88 61.11 -1.25
CA ILE A 56 42.94 59.98 -1.32
C ILE A 56 42.47 59.57 0.06
N GLY A 57 43.35 59.57 1.09
CA GLY A 57 42.99 59.31 2.47
C GLY A 57 41.87 60.22 3.01
N THR A 58 41.93 61.50 2.70
CA THR A 58 40.87 62.46 3.05
C THR A 58 39.55 62.10 2.38
N LEU A 59 39.53 61.69 1.11
CA LEU A 59 38.33 61.24 0.42
C LEU A 59 37.79 59.95 0.97
N VAL A 60 38.63 59.02 1.34
CA VAL A 60 38.22 57.76 1.96
C VAL A 60 37.54 58.01 3.32
N LEU A 61 38.08 58.93 4.15
CA LEU A 61 37.46 59.33 5.41
C LEU A 61 36.10 60.04 5.18
N GLN A 62 36.07 60.97 4.22
CA GLN A 62 34.80 61.63 3.82
C GLN A 62 33.76 60.60 3.36
N ALA A 63 34.13 59.64 2.54
CA ALA A 63 33.25 58.58 2.10
C ALA A 63 32.78 57.71 3.28
N GLN A 64 33.65 57.41 4.26
CA GLN A 64 33.28 56.68 5.45
C GLN A 64 32.22 57.43 6.31
N GLU A 65 32.39 58.76 6.52
CA GLU A 65 31.38 59.58 7.21
C GLU A 65 30.03 59.57 6.46
N GLN A 66 30.07 59.60 5.14
CA GLN A 66 28.87 59.51 4.32
C GLN A 66 28.17 58.15 4.43
N ILE A 67 28.94 57.04 4.52
CA ILE A 67 28.43 55.69 4.74
C ILE A 67 27.76 55.58 6.12
N GLU A 68 28.41 56.09 7.17
CA GLU A 68 27.87 56.13 8.52
C GLU A 68 26.54 56.95 8.61
N ALA A 69 26.44 57.98 7.79
CA ALA A 69 25.21 58.76 7.63
C ALA A 69 24.22 58.18 6.62
N GLU A 70 24.41 56.93 6.17
CA GLU A 70 23.58 56.21 5.17
C GLU A 70 23.48 56.96 3.81
N ASN A 71 24.33 57.96 3.56
CA ASN A 71 24.39 58.66 2.31
C ASN A 71 25.24 57.92 1.28
N TYR A 72 24.74 56.73 0.85
CA TYR A 72 25.48 55.84 -0.06
C TYR A 72 25.77 56.45 -1.42
N GLN A 73 24.87 57.27 -1.94
CA GLN A 73 25.09 57.99 -3.22
C GLN A 73 26.20 59.05 -3.12
N GLY A 74 26.29 59.78 -1.98
CA GLY A 74 27.37 60.69 -1.71
C GLY A 74 28.73 59.98 -1.64
N ALA A 75 28.76 58.84 -0.92
CA ALA A 75 29.96 58.01 -0.80
C ALA A 75 30.42 57.45 -2.16
N ILE A 76 29.48 56.98 -3.01
CA ILE A 76 29.79 56.54 -4.37
C ILE A 76 30.41 57.67 -5.20
N GLN A 77 29.86 58.90 -5.15
CA GLN A 77 30.41 60.05 -5.85
C GLN A 77 31.84 60.39 -5.32
N THR A 78 32.03 60.33 -3.99
CA THR A 78 33.34 60.60 -3.37
C THR A 78 34.39 59.60 -3.81
N PHE A 79 34.09 58.28 -3.82
CA PHE A 79 34.99 57.28 -4.37
C PHE A 79 35.23 57.46 -5.88
N THR A 80 34.22 57.84 -6.66
CA THR A 80 34.36 58.09 -8.08
C THR A 80 35.33 59.26 -8.35
N ARG A 81 35.23 60.33 -7.55
CA ARG A 81 36.17 61.44 -7.60
C ARG A 81 37.61 61.00 -7.27
N GLY A 82 37.80 60.20 -6.22
CA GLY A 82 39.10 59.67 -5.83
C GLY A 82 39.73 58.78 -6.92
N LEU A 83 38.95 57.92 -7.55
CA LEU A 83 39.37 57.10 -8.67
C LEU A 83 39.81 57.90 -9.91
N GLY A 84 39.29 59.11 -10.08
CA GLY A 84 39.73 60.06 -11.14
C GLY A 84 41.03 60.79 -10.85
N MET A 85 41.65 60.59 -9.68
CA MET A 85 42.86 61.33 -9.24
C MET A 85 44.17 60.53 -9.43
N ASN A 86 44.23 59.59 -10.34
CA ASN A 86 45.35 58.69 -10.58
C ASN A 86 45.90 58.00 -9.30
N PRO A 87 45.02 57.27 -8.55
CA PRO A 87 45.42 56.58 -7.35
C PRO A 87 46.45 55.46 -7.62
N SER A 88 47.21 55.09 -6.60
CA SER A 88 48.07 53.92 -6.64
C SER A 88 47.24 52.65 -6.86
N ALA A 89 47.85 51.54 -7.25
CA ALA A 89 47.19 50.24 -7.42
C ALA A 89 46.41 49.84 -6.18
N TYR A 90 46.98 50.02 -4.99
CA TYR A 90 46.33 49.74 -3.69
C TYR A 90 45.14 50.66 -3.45
N GLU A 91 45.29 51.97 -3.59
CA GLU A 91 44.24 52.94 -3.40
C GLU A 91 43.07 52.70 -4.37
N ALA A 92 43.34 52.43 -5.65
CA ALA A 92 42.33 52.06 -6.65
C ALA A 92 41.60 50.78 -6.26
N GLY A 93 42.34 49.72 -5.87
CA GLY A 93 41.77 48.47 -5.49
C GLY A 93 40.79 48.60 -4.31
N VAL A 94 41.19 49.32 -3.25
CA VAL A 94 40.32 49.55 -2.08
C VAL A 94 39.11 50.39 -2.45
N MET A 95 39.27 51.50 -3.18
CA MET A 95 38.19 52.36 -3.57
C MET A 95 37.16 51.65 -4.50
N TYR A 96 37.63 50.87 -5.47
CA TYR A 96 36.75 50.01 -6.28
C TYR A 96 35.97 49.00 -5.41
N ALA A 97 36.68 48.31 -4.50
CA ALA A 97 36.06 47.35 -3.63
C ALA A 97 34.96 47.98 -2.76
N GLN A 98 35.25 49.15 -2.16
CA GLN A 98 34.26 49.86 -1.33
C GLN A 98 33.10 50.43 -2.16
N ARG A 99 33.37 51.04 -3.31
CA ARG A 99 32.32 51.53 -4.19
C ARG A 99 31.44 50.41 -4.73
N GLY A 100 32.02 49.26 -5.05
CA GLY A 100 31.28 48.08 -5.46
C GLY A 100 30.33 47.57 -4.35
N ARG A 101 30.79 47.59 -3.08
CA ARG A 101 29.88 47.27 -1.94
C ARG A 101 28.74 48.26 -1.82
N LEU A 102 28.97 49.56 -2.04
CA LEU A 102 27.95 50.57 -2.03
C LEU A 102 26.93 50.41 -3.17
N TYR A 103 27.43 50.06 -4.37
CA TYR A 103 26.55 49.71 -5.48
C TYR A 103 25.66 48.51 -5.18
N PHE A 104 26.18 47.51 -4.49
CA PHE A 104 25.40 46.39 -4.03
C PHE A 104 24.31 46.83 -3.04
N GLN A 105 24.64 47.72 -2.10
CA GLN A 105 23.71 48.26 -1.10
C GLN A 105 22.54 49.04 -1.72
N VAL A 106 22.75 49.62 -2.92
CA VAL A 106 21.70 50.34 -3.67
C VAL A 106 21.17 49.50 -4.85
N ASP A 107 21.27 48.20 -4.77
CA ASP A 107 20.78 47.22 -5.75
C ASP A 107 21.30 47.40 -7.19
N ASN A 108 22.45 48.08 -7.35
CA ASN A 108 23.09 48.25 -8.64
C ASN A 108 24.14 47.15 -8.91
N TYR A 109 23.65 45.94 -9.14
CA TYR A 109 24.48 44.74 -9.24
C TYR A 109 25.49 44.76 -10.40
N GLU A 110 25.15 45.34 -11.57
CA GLU A 110 26.09 45.39 -12.68
C GLU A 110 27.27 46.30 -12.38
N GLN A 111 27.06 47.45 -11.72
CA GLN A 111 28.18 48.29 -11.27
C GLN A 111 28.98 47.61 -10.15
N THR A 112 28.34 46.89 -9.28
CA THR A 112 29.01 46.03 -8.26
C THR A 112 29.99 45.09 -8.94
N LEU A 113 29.54 44.31 -9.95
CA LEU A 113 30.34 43.32 -10.66
C LEU A 113 31.54 44.04 -11.38
N SER A 114 31.25 45.19 -12.01
CA SER A 114 32.31 45.98 -12.69
C SER A 114 33.40 46.44 -11.72
N ASP A 115 32.97 47.00 -10.58
CA ASP A 115 33.91 47.52 -9.58
C ASP A 115 34.69 46.43 -8.88
N PHE A 116 34.07 45.31 -8.54
CA PHE A 116 34.80 44.18 -7.95
C PHE A 116 35.84 43.59 -8.92
N ARG A 117 35.52 43.50 -10.22
CA ARG A 117 36.51 43.11 -11.24
C ARG A 117 37.64 44.12 -11.35
N SER A 118 37.34 45.41 -11.32
CA SER A 118 38.32 46.48 -11.34
C SER A 118 39.21 46.43 -10.10
N ALA A 119 38.64 46.19 -8.93
CA ALA A 119 39.39 46.04 -7.69
C ALA A 119 40.39 44.82 -7.74
N ILE A 120 39.94 43.67 -8.22
CA ILE A 120 40.78 42.50 -8.42
C ILE A 120 41.92 42.79 -9.42
N ASN A 121 41.60 43.44 -10.53
CA ASN A 121 42.53 43.72 -11.60
C ASN A 121 43.49 44.91 -11.29
N SER A 122 43.27 45.66 -10.23
CA SER A 122 44.13 46.77 -9.83
C SER A 122 45.56 46.27 -9.47
N GLY A 123 45.70 45.02 -9.04
CA GLY A 123 46.96 44.44 -8.59
C GLY A 123 47.47 44.93 -7.23
N GLY A 124 46.76 45.87 -6.56
CA GLY A 124 47.16 46.45 -5.27
C GLY A 124 46.56 45.75 -4.03
N LEU A 125 45.56 44.88 -4.22
CA LEU A 125 44.99 44.12 -3.12
C LEU A 125 45.82 42.91 -2.76
N ASN A 126 45.79 42.49 -1.49
CA ASN A 126 46.45 41.26 -1.08
C ASN A 126 45.64 40.03 -1.52
N GLU A 127 46.26 38.86 -1.46
CA GLU A 127 45.66 37.62 -1.89
C GLU A 127 44.32 37.30 -1.12
N GLN A 128 44.27 37.60 0.18
CA GLN A 128 43.05 37.39 0.97
C GLN A 128 41.90 38.30 0.49
N GLU A 129 42.19 39.60 0.27
CA GLU A 129 41.23 40.57 -0.25
C GLU A 129 40.70 40.17 -1.63
N VAL A 130 41.58 39.69 -2.50
CA VAL A 130 41.22 39.19 -3.84
C VAL A 130 40.34 37.92 -3.72
N ARG A 131 40.69 36.97 -2.83
CA ARG A 131 39.88 35.77 -2.61
C ARG A 131 38.47 36.12 -2.12
N ASP A 132 38.38 37.03 -1.14
CA ASP A 132 37.10 37.46 -0.57
C ASP A 132 36.22 38.17 -1.63
N LEU A 133 36.81 39.05 -2.44
CA LEU A 133 36.10 39.70 -3.56
C LEU A 133 35.63 38.71 -4.62
N ARG A 134 36.42 37.68 -4.95
CA ARG A 134 36.01 36.65 -5.89
C ARG A 134 34.85 35.81 -5.33
N ILE A 135 34.83 35.50 -4.03
CA ILE A 135 33.73 34.81 -3.38
C ILE A 135 32.46 35.68 -3.47
N ASN A 136 32.56 36.97 -3.12
CA ASN A 136 31.41 37.90 -3.20
C ASN A 136 30.92 38.06 -4.65
N LEU A 137 31.84 38.20 -5.60
CA LEU A 137 31.53 38.28 -7.03
C LEU A 137 30.79 37.01 -7.51
N GLY A 138 31.30 35.83 -7.12
CA GLY A 138 30.65 34.55 -7.42
C GLY A 138 29.24 34.43 -6.85
N GLN A 139 29.03 34.84 -5.60
CA GLN A 139 27.71 34.86 -4.96
C GLN A 139 26.72 35.73 -5.72
N ILE A 140 27.11 36.97 -6.04
CA ILE A 140 26.27 37.93 -6.78
C ILE A 140 25.94 37.39 -8.17
N LEU A 141 26.91 36.87 -8.90
CA LEU A 141 26.67 36.27 -10.21
C LEU A 141 25.69 35.12 -10.18
N ILE A 142 25.77 34.27 -9.18
CA ILE A 142 24.83 33.16 -8.99
C ILE A 142 23.42 33.68 -8.70
N SER A 143 23.30 34.71 -7.84
CA SER A 143 22.00 35.34 -7.54
C SER A 143 21.35 36.01 -8.73
N MET A 144 22.16 36.46 -9.70
CA MET A 144 21.72 37.05 -10.99
C MET A 144 21.50 36.00 -12.08
N ASP A 145 21.43 34.72 -11.75
CA ASP A 145 21.30 33.58 -12.68
C ASP A 145 22.48 33.40 -13.66
N ARG A 146 23.61 34.11 -13.41
CA ARG A 146 24.86 33.97 -14.15
C ARG A 146 25.73 32.88 -13.55
N VAL A 147 25.12 31.68 -13.36
CA VAL A 147 25.65 30.61 -12.52
C VAL A 147 27.04 30.14 -12.95
N ASN A 148 27.28 29.93 -14.24
CA ASN A 148 28.59 29.47 -14.75
C ASN A 148 29.69 30.51 -14.57
N GLU A 149 29.37 31.80 -14.61
CA GLU A 149 30.35 32.86 -14.29
C GLU A 149 30.65 32.87 -12.79
N GLY A 150 29.62 32.73 -11.96
CA GLY A 150 29.80 32.64 -10.50
C GLY A 150 30.68 31.47 -10.09
N ILE A 151 30.45 30.27 -10.67
CA ILE A 151 31.26 29.09 -10.43
C ILE A 151 32.73 29.38 -10.77
N ARG A 152 33.02 30.01 -11.92
CA ARG A 152 34.41 30.33 -12.30
C ARG A 152 35.09 31.23 -11.28
N GLU A 153 34.41 32.24 -10.76
CA GLU A 153 34.99 33.14 -9.73
C GLU A 153 35.23 32.40 -8.41
N LEU A 154 34.31 31.53 -8.01
CA LEU A 154 34.50 30.71 -6.80
C LEU A 154 35.62 29.69 -6.95
N GLU A 155 35.75 29.04 -8.12
CA GLU A 155 36.86 28.14 -8.44
C GLU A 155 38.22 28.89 -8.43
N ALA A 156 38.22 30.12 -8.98
CA ALA A 156 39.43 30.99 -8.97
C ALA A 156 39.79 31.40 -7.53
N ALA A 157 38.83 31.67 -6.66
CA ALA A 157 39.13 31.96 -5.25
C ALA A 157 39.73 30.72 -4.54
N ILE A 158 39.21 29.53 -4.81
CA ILE A 158 39.70 28.26 -4.24
C ILE A 158 41.10 27.97 -4.76
N ALA A 159 41.35 28.13 -6.05
CA ALA A 159 42.68 27.98 -6.66
C ALA A 159 43.72 28.95 -6.06
N ALA A 160 43.27 30.15 -5.65
CA ALA A 160 44.09 31.11 -4.93
C ALA A 160 44.22 30.84 -3.42
N GLY A 161 43.74 29.67 -2.94
CA GLY A 161 43.89 29.24 -1.56
C GLY A 161 42.76 29.64 -0.61
N ALA A 162 41.57 29.95 -1.14
CA ALA A 162 40.37 30.13 -0.27
C ALA A 162 39.99 28.84 0.45
N THR A 163 39.78 28.93 1.75
CA THR A 163 39.32 27.77 2.55
C THR A 163 37.88 27.47 2.25
N ILE A 164 37.58 26.20 1.92
CA ILE A 164 36.23 25.74 1.67
C ILE A 164 35.56 25.44 3.02
N ASN A 165 34.92 26.43 3.60
CA ASN A 165 34.08 26.26 4.77
C ASN A 165 32.71 25.72 4.37
N THR A 166 31.88 25.37 5.36
CA THR A 166 30.51 24.82 5.16
C THR A 166 29.63 25.72 4.27
N GLY A 167 29.73 27.05 4.42
CA GLY A 167 28.97 28.02 3.61
C GLY A 167 29.37 28.00 2.14
N LEU A 168 30.68 28.04 1.86
CA LEU A 168 31.19 27.98 0.49
C LEU A 168 30.92 26.62 -0.16
N ALA A 169 31.06 25.52 0.59
CA ALA A 169 30.71 24.19 0.11
C ALA A 169 29.23 24.09 -0.29
N ARG A 170 28.33 24.62 0.54
CA ARG A 170 26.89 24.68 0.23
C ARG A 170 26.59 25.52 -1.02
N LEU A 171 27.20 26.72 -1.10
CA LEU A 171 27.04 27.60 -2.25
C LEU A 171 27.46 26.92 -3.56
N LEU A 172 28.63 26.29 -3.56
CA LEU A 172 29.14 25.54 -4.71
C LEU A 172 28.25 24.35 -5.06
N ALA A 173 27.79 23.59 -4.06
CA ALA A 173 26.86 22.50 -4.29
C ALA A 173 25.58 22.98 -4.99
N ILE A 174 25.01 24.09 -4.53
CA ILE A 174 23.81 24.67 -5.15
C ILE A 174 24.12 25.15 -6.57
N ALA A 175 25.20 25.90 -6.75
CA ALA A 175 25.57 26.46 -8.06
C ALA A 175 25.83 25.37 -9.10
N TYR A 176 26.55 24.31 -8.73
CA TYR A 176 26.80 23.19 -9.63
C TYR A 176 25.51 22.40 -9.96
N ALA A 177 24.60 22.26 -9.00
CA ALA A 177 23.30 21.64 -9.26
C ALA A 177 22.43 22.48 -10.22
N GLN A 178 22.45 23.82 -10.06
CA GLN A 178 21.76 24.74 -10.97
C GLN A 178 22.37 24.72 -12.40
N ALA A 179 23.69 24.52 -12.49
CA ALA A 179 24.39 24.37 -13.77
C ALA A 179 24.29 22.95 -14.35
N GLU A 180 23.58 22.02 -13.70
CA GLU A 180 23.48 20.60 -14.06
C GLU A 180 24.84 19.87 -14.12
N ARG A 181 25.88 20.44 -13.49
CA ARG A 181 27.25 19.91 -13.43
C ARG A 181 27.43 19.04 -12.18
N TYR A 182 26.61 18.00 -12.05
CA TYR A 182 26.50 17.19 -10.83
C TYR A 182 27.82 16.46 -10.48
N ARG A 183 28.57 15.98 -11.47
CA ARG A 183 29.86 15.31 -11.21
C ARG A 183 30.88 16.23 -10.57
N ASP A 184 30.92 17.47 -11.03
CA ASP A 184 31.89 18.48 -10.54
C ASP A 184 31.52 18.96 -9.13
N GLY A 185 30.20 19.10 -8.89
CA GLY A 185 29.67 19.62 -7.64
C GLY A 185 29.55 18.59 -6.50
N LEU A 186 29.58 17.27 -6.80
CA LEU A 186 29.33 16.22 -5.81
C LEU A 186 30.25 16.34 -4.59
N ARG A 187 31.52 16.57 -4.78
CA ARG A 187 32.50 16.72 -3.69
C ARG A 187 32.13 17.83 -2.69
N TYR A 188 31.58 18.93 -3.20
CA TYR A 188 31.16 20.05 -2.35
C TYR A 188 29.85 19.75 -1.63
N ALA A 189 28.93 19.07 -2.30
CA ALA A 189 27.69 18.61 -1.71
C ALA A 189 27.96 17.61 -0.57
N GLU A 190 28.83 16.63 -0.77
CA GLU A 190 29.22 15.64 0.24
C GLU A 190 29.97 16.30 1.41
N GLN A 191 30.91 17.23 1.13
CA GLN A 191 31.60 17.99 2.16
C GLN A 191 30.64 18.80 3.04
N TRP A 192 29.72 19.53 2.39
CA TRP A 192 28.69 20.28 3.13
C TRP A 192 27.79 19.35 3.94
N TYR A 193 27.36 18.23 3.35
CA TYR A 193 26.47 17.26 3.99
C TYR A 193 27.11 16.67 5.26
N GLN A 194 28.39 16.31 5.21
CA GLN A 194 29.12 15.78 6.35
C GLN A 194 29.32 16.84 7.44
N ALA A 195 29.59 18.09 7.05
CA ALA A 195 29.81 19.20 7.98
C ALA A 195 28.50 19.74 8.62
N THR A 196 27.34 19.28 8.16
CA THR A 196 26.02 19.75 8.63
C THR A 196 25.22 18.60 9.23
N PRO A 197 25.57 18.05 10.40
CA PRO A 197 24.88 16.89 10.97
C PRO A 197 23.43 17.20 11.37
N ASN A 198 23.12 18.44 11.77
CA ASN A 198 21.76 18.86 12.21
C ASN A 198 20.97 19.54 11.08
N ARG A 199 20.90 18.87 9.94
CA ARG A 199 20.18 19.37 8.74
C ARG A 199 18.70 19.57 9.01
N GLN A 200 18.16 20.65 8.43
CA GLN A 200 16.73 20.88 8.36
C GLN A 200 16.09 20.11 7.20
N LEU A 201 14.78 19.92 7.25
CA LEU A 201 14.06 19.15 6.23
C LEU A 201 14.31 19.68 4.79
N ASN A 202 14.32 20.99 4.61
CA ASN A 202 14.51 21.67 3.33
C ASN A 202 15.96 21.59 2.77
N GLU A 203 16.89 21.00 3.51
CA GLU A 203 18.30 20.86 3.12
C GLU A 203 18.58 19.50 2.46
N TYR A 204 17.77 18.48 2.73
CA TYR A 204 17.92 17.14 2.14
C TYR A 204 17.87 17.12 0.61
N PRO A 205 17.03 17.92 -0.07
CA PRO A 205 16.96 17.93 -1.53
C PRO A 205 18.29 18.21 -2.21
N ILE A 206 19.24 18.93 -1.57
CA ILE A 206 20.56 19.20 -2.12
C ILE A 206 21.31 17.90 -2.41
N MET A 207 21.37 16.98 -1.45
CA MET A 207 22.05 15.69 -1.66
C MET A 207 21.26 14.74 -2.54
N LEU A 208 19.94 14.71 -2.36
CA LEU A 208 19.07 13.81 -3.12
C LEU A 208 19.15 14.07 -4.63
N VAL A 209 19.18 15.34 -5.06
CA VAL A 209 19.32 15.67 -6.49
C VAL A 209 20.65 15.16 -7.06
N TYR A 210 21.75 15.28 -6.31
CA TYR A 210 23.05 14.78 -6.76
C TYR A 210 23.04 13.27 -6.97
N TYR A 211 22.59 12.50 -5.97
CA TYR A 211 22.60 11.05 -6.06
C TYR A 211 21.61 10.53 -7.10
N GLN A 212 20.45 11.18 -7.24
CA GLN A 212 19.49 10.86 -8.28
C GLN A 212 20.05 11.11 -9.70
N GLN A 213 20.65 12.27 -9.94
CA GLN A 213 21.19 12.63 -11.26
C GLN A 213 22.45 11.85 -11.65
N LEU A 214 23.18 11.35 -10.66
CA LEU A 214 24.36 10.53 -10.86
C LEU A 214 24.08 9.02 -10.83
N ASP A 215 22.78 8.63 -10.74
CA ASP A 215 22.34 7.23 -10.65
C ASP A 215 23.04 6.45 -9.53
N ARG A 216 23.02 7.05 -8.32
CA ARG A 216 23.62 6.46 -7.11
C ARG A 216 22.51 6.09 -6.09
N PRO A 217 21.67 5.09 -6.39
CA PRO A 217 20.47 4.79 -5.58
C PRO A 217 20.81 4.31 -4.16
N ALA A 218 21.96 3.68 -3.95
CA ALA A 218 22.38 3.23 -2.62
C ALA A 218 22.68 4.42 -1.69
N ASP A 219 23.33 5.47 -2.21
CA ASP A 219 23.60 6.69 -1.45
C ASP A 219 22.33 7.52 -1.26
N GLU A 220 21.48 7.60 -2.29
CA GLU A 220 20.16 8.22 -2.22
C GLU A 220 19.33 7.56 -1.10
N LEU A 221 19.31 6.22 -1.03
CA LEU A 221 18.58 5.47 0.00
C LEU A 221 19.08 5.77 1.41
N ARG A 222 20.40 5.91 1.59
CA ARG A 222 21.00 6.30 2.89
C ARG A 222 20.49 7.67 3.35
N VAL A 223 20.43 8.64 2.44
CA VAL A 223 19.96 10.00 2.73
C VAL A 223 18.47 10.03 3.03
N VAL A 224 17.66 9.30 2.25
CA VAL A 224 16.20 9.22 2.45
C VAL A 224 15.88 8.52 3.77
N ARG A 225 16.61 7.47 4.15
CA ARG A 225 16.44 6.81 5.46
C ARG A 225 16.74 7.77 6.62
N GLU A 226 17.86 8.51 6.54
CA GLU A 226 18.16 9.53 7.55
C GLU A 226 17.06 10.60 7.64
N GLN A 227 16.51 11.01 6.50
CA GLN A 227 15.40 11.97 6.45
C GLN A 227 14.15 11.44 7.16
N VAL A 228 13.78 10.18 6.90
CA VAL A 228 12.64 9.51 7.55
C VAL A 228 12.87 9.34 9.06
N ASP A 229 14.08 8.95 9.47
CA ASP A 229 14.42 8.76 10.89
C ASP A 229 14.31 10.06 11.68
N ARG A 230 14.72 11.17 11.07
CA ARG A 230 14.68 12.49 11.71
C ARG A 230 13.32 13.18 11.65
N PHE A 231 12.59 12.93 10.59
CA PHE A 231 11.29 13.56 10.31
C PHE A 231 10.22 12.50 10.05
N PRO A 232 9.92 11.64 11.04
CA PRO A 232 9.01 10.50 10.87
C PRO A 232 7.57 10.90 10.53
N GLN A 233 7.19 12.15 10.76
CA GLN A 233 5.88 12.69 10.40
C GLN A 233 5.84 13.30 8.99
N GLU A 234 6.98 13.34 8.30
CA GLU A 234 7.06 13.91 6.95
C GLU A 234 6.67 12.87 5.90
N ARG A 235 5.44 12.98 5.41
CA ARG A 235 4.88 12.05 4.43
C ARG A 235 5.71 11.93 3.15
N THR A 236 6.23 13.06 2.65
CA THR A 236 7.02 13.09 1.40
C THR A 236 8.31 12.27 1.54
N ALA A 237 8.96 12.30 2.69
CA ALA A 237 10.15 11.50 2.95
C ALA A 237 9.85 10.00 2.86
N TRP A 238 8.74 9.55 3.45
CA TRP A 238 8.29 8.16 3.35
C TRP A 238 7.92 7.75 1.93
N GLN A 239 7.24 8.61 1.17
CA GLN A 239 6.90 8.35 -0.23
C GLN A 239 8.15 8.19 -1.09
N ASN A 240 9.17 9.02 -0.86
CA ASN A 240 10.47 8.90 -1.52
C ASN A 240 11.14 7.58 -1.15
N LEU A 241 11.11 7.18 0.13
CA LEU A 241 11.67 5.90 0.60
C LEU A 241 10.98 4.72 -0.09
N VAL A 242 9.65 4.66 -0.08
CA VAL A 242 8.88 3.58 -0.72
C VAL A 242 9.18 3.51 -2.22
N SER A 243 9.18 4.66 -2.90
CA SER A 243 9.45 4.74 -4.34
C SER A 243 10.86 4.27 -4.69
N LEU A 244 11.85 4.67 -3.89
CA LEU A 244 13.24 4.31 -4.10
C LEU A 244 13.49 2.81 -3.83
N LEU A 245 12.91 2.27 -2.76
CA LEU A 245 12.97 0.84 -2.45
C LEU A 245 12.35 -0.01 -3.56
N ALA A 246 11.19 0.41 -4.11
CA ALA A 246 10.56 -0.27 -5.24
C ALA A 246 11.42 -0.18 -6.52
N ARG A 247 12.05 0.96 -6.79
CA ARG A 247 12.93 1.16 -7.95
C ARG A 247 14.23 0.33 -7.86
N THR A 248 14.64 -0.05 -6.67
CA THR A 248 15.85 -0.83 -6.41
C THR A 248 15.57 -2.30 -6.08
N ASP A 249 14.42 -2.82 -6.52
CA ASP A 249 13.99 -4.21 -6.33
C ASP A 249 13.94 -4.68 -4.86
N GLN A 250 13.71 -3.74 -3.94
CA GLN A 250 13.57 -4.00 -2.50
C GLN A 250 12.09 -3.96 -2.07
N GLU A 251 11.24 -4.66 -2.80
CA GLU A 251 9.77 -4.61 -2.62
C GLU A 251 9.30 -4.97 -1.20
N ALA A 252 9.93 -5.96 -0.58
CA ALA A 252 9.61 -6.34 0.80
C ALA A 252 9.86 -5.19 1.78
N GLN A 253 10.97 -4.45 1.61
CA GLN A 253 11.26 -3.27 2.45
C GLN A 253 10.32 -2.10 2.14
N ALA A 254 9.93 -1.93 0.86
CA ALA A 254 8.91 -0.95 0.47
C ALA A 254 7.56 -1.24 1.14
N PHE A 255 7.19 -2.52 1.25
CA PHE A 255 6.00 -2.93 1.98
C PHE A 255 6.11 -2.61 3.48
N GLU A 256 7.26 -2.91 4.13
CA GLU A 256 7.49 -2.53 5.53
C GLU A 256 7.38 -1.01 5.74
N ALA A 257 7.96 -0.21 4.84
CA ALA A 257 7.84 1.25 4.89
C ALA A 257 6.38 1.71 4.76
N ASN A 258 5.58 1.11 3.86
CA ASN A 258 4.15 1.38 3.75
C ASN A 258 3.38 1.03 5.04
N LYS A 259 3.73 -0.06 5.72
CA LYS A 259 3.13 -0.41 7.02
C LYS A 259 3.42 0.66 8.08
N LEU A 260 4.66 1.14 8.14
CA LEU A 260 5.05 2.21 9.06
C LEU A 260 4.35 3.53 8.73
N MET A 261 4.24 3.91 7.46
CA MET A 261 3.43 5.07 7.03
C MET A 261 1.99 4.98 7.54
N TYR A 262 1.37 3.82 7.41
CA TYR A 262 0.01 3.60 7.88
C TYR A 262 -0.10 3.73 9.41
N LEU A 263 0.83 3.12 10.15
CA LEU A 263 0.86 3.19 11.62
C LEU A 263 1.08 4.62 12.13
N ASN A 264 1.84 5.43 11.41
CA ASN A 264 2.06 6.86 11.70
C ASN A 264 0.89 7.76 11.21
N GLY A 265 -0.17 7.20 10.65
CA GLY A 265 -1.33 7.97 10.18
C GLY A 265 -1.07 8.83 8.94
N LEU A 266 -0.03 8.51 8.15
CA LEU A 266 0.40 9.32 7.01
C LEU A 266 -0.39 9.05 5.73
N PHE A 267 -1.27 8.04 5.70
CA PHE A 267 -2.15 7.78 4.56
C PHE A 267 -3.35 8.71 4.58
N THR A 268 -3.55 9.44 3.49
CA THR A 268 -4.62 10.43 3.34
C THR A 268 -5.64 10.05 2.25
N GLN A 269 -5.27 9.08 1.38
CA GLN A 269 -6.10 8.67 0.26
C GLN A 269 -6.58 7.23 0.42
N GLY A 270 -7.85 6.96 0.10
CA GLY A 270 -8.41 5.62 0.16
C GLY A 270 -7.67 4.59 -0.70
N GLU A 271 -7.15 4.99 -1.85
CA GLU A 271 -6.36 4.12 -2.73
C GLU A 271 -5.04 3.65 -2.11
N GLU A 272 -4.44 4.43 -1.22
CA GLU A 272 -3.23 4.00 -0.48
C GLU A 272 -3.58 2.87 0.50
N LEU A 273 -4.73 2.99 1.17
CA LEU A 273 -5.24 1.99 2.11
C LEU A 273 -5.63 0.68 1.39
N ILE A 274 -6.28 0.81 0.22
CA ILE A 274 -6.61 -0.34 -0.64
C ILE A 274 -5.33 -1.06 -1.07
N ARG A 275 -4.33 -0.32 -1.53
CA ARG A 275 -3.04 -0.87 -1.97
C ARG A 275 -2.30 -1.58 -0.84
N LEU A 276 -2.30 -0.99 0.36
CA LEU A 276 -1.71 -1.64 1.54
C LEU A 276 -2.41 -2.97 1.85
N ALA A 277 -3.75 -3.00 1.81
CA ALA A 277 -4.52 -4.23 2.01
C ALA A 277 -4.18 -5.30 0.94
N GLN A 278 -4.03 -4.89 -0.32
CA GLN A 278 -3.61 -5.77 -1.41
C GLN A 278 -2.18 -6.32 -1.21
N TYR A 279 -1.25 -5.51 -0.74
CA TYR A 279 0.10 -5.97 -0.40
C TYR A 279 0.07 -7.00 0.72
N TYR A 280 -0.76 -6.84 1.74
CA TYR A 280 -0.93 -7.88 2.77
C TYR A 280 -1.39 -9.21 2.18
N SER A 281 -2.34 -9.21 1.24
CA SER A 281 -2.78 -10.44 0.55
C SER A 281 -1.68 -11.02 -0.34
N TYR A 282 -0.94 -10.19 -1.03
CA TYR A 282 0.19 -10.62 -1.87
C TYR A 282 1.31 -11.30 -1.05
N TYR A 283 1.58 -10.80 0.16
CA TYR A 283 2.54 -11.39 1.11
C TYR A 283 1.90 -12.41 2.05
N ASP A 284 0.89 -13.14 1.57
CA ASP A 284 0.22 -14.27 2.24
C ASP A 284 -0.37 -13.96 3.62
N ASN A 285 -0.83 -12.73 3.81
CA ASN A 285 -1.55 -12.31 5.01
C ASN A 285 -2.90 -11.65 4.68
N PRO A 286 -3.81 -12.35 3.99
CA PRO A 286 -5.10 -11.80 3.57
C PRO A 286 -5.97 -11.39 4.74
N TYR A 287 -5.86 -12.06 5.89
CA TYR A 287 -6.58 -11.69 7.11
C TYR A 287 -6.27 -10.26 7.56
N ARG A 288 -4.98 -9.91 7.60
CA ARG A 288 -4.56 -8.56 7.98
C ARG A 288 -5.01 -7.53 6.96
N GLY A 289 -4.89 -7.85 5.69
CA GLY A 289 -5.38 -7.00 4.59
C GLY A 289 -6.87 -6.73 4.70
N ALA A 290 -7.69 -7.78 4.87
CA ALA A 290 -9.13 -7.67 5.07
C ALA A 290 -9.48 -6.84 6.31
N SER A 291 -8.81 -7.08 7.44
CA SER A 291 -9.07 -6.36 8.70
C SER A 291 -8.80 -4.86 8.58
N ILE A 292 -7.74 -4.48 7.87
CA ILE A 292 -7.42 -3.08 7.60
C ILE A 292 -8.48 -2.48 6.67
N LEU A 293 -8.76 -3.14 5.54
CA LEU A 293 -9.71 -2.64 4.55
C LEU A 293 -11.10 -2.45 5.16
N GLU A 294 -11.59 -3.42 5.92
CA GLU A 294 -12.89 -3.36 6.59
C GLU A 294 -12.94 -2.21 7.60
N ARG A 295 -11.91 -2.04 8.43
CA ARG A 295 -11.81 -0.93 9.37
C ARG A 295 -11.85 0.43 8.68
N GLU A 296 -11.11 0.57 7.59
CA GLU A 296 -11.01 1.81 6.85
C GLU A 296 -12.28 2.15 6.06
N MET A 297 -12.98 1.12 5.57
CA MET A 297 -14.32 1.26 4.99
C MET A 297 -15.36 1.67 6.05
N ASN A 298 -15.30 1.09 7.25
CA ASN A 298 -16.19 1.44 8.36
C ASN A 298 -15.91 2.88 8.87
N ALA A 299 -14.66 3.34 8.80
CA ALA A 299 -14.28 4.72 9.13
C ALA A 299 -14.60 5.74 8.02
N GLY A 300 -15.13 5.31 6.88
CA GLY A 300 -15.44 6.18 5.74
C GLY A 300 -14.20 6.67 4.97
N ARG A 301 -13.00 6.14 5.25
CA ARG A 301 -11.76 6.50 4.55
C ARG A 301 -11.59 5.75 3.22
N VAL A 302 -12.28 4.64 3.07
CA VAL A 302 -12.38 3.88 1.82
C VAL A 302 -13.86 3.77 1.45
N GLU A 303 -14.19 4.16 0.24
CA GLU A 303 -15.57 4.11 -0.27
C GLU A 303 -16.05 2.67 -0.39
N ARG A 304 -17.32 2.42 0.01
CA ARG A 304 -18.00 1.15 -0.18
C ARG A 304 -18.69 1.11 -1.54
N ASN A 305 -17.99 0.58 -2.54
CA ASN A 305 -18.54 0.33 -3.87
C ASN A 305 -18.30 -1.13 -4.28
N ALA A 306 -18.82 -1.55 -5.44
CA ALA A 306 -18.71 -2.93 -5.90
C ALA A 306 -17.27 -3.46 -5.91
N ARG A 307 -16.27 -2.62 -6.29
CA ARG A 307 -14.85 -2.98 -6.35
C ARG A 307 -14.27 -3.26 -4.97
N THR A 308 -14.50 -2.36 -4.02
CA THR A 308 -13.92 -2.45 -2.68
C THR A 308 -14.59 -3.52 -1.83
N VAL A 309 -15.91 -3.71 -1.98
CA VAL A 309 -16.66 -4.78 -1.33
C VAL A 309 -16.24 -6.16 -1.86
N GLU A 310 -16.05 -6.30 -3.17
CA GLU A 310 -15.51 -7.53 -3.77
C GLU A 310 -14.10 -7.85 -3.28
N LEU A 311 -13.23 -6.85 -3.24
CA LEU A 311 -11.88 -7.01 -2.72
C LEU A 311 -11.87 -7.51 -1.28
N LEU A 312 -12.68 -6.90 -0.41
CA LEU A 312 -12.83 -7.31 0.99
C LEU A 312 -13.37 -8.75 1.11
N ALA A 313 -14.40 -9.09 0.34
CA ALA A 313 -14.96 -10.43 0.30
C ALA A 313 -13.91 -11.48 -0.12
N ASN A 314 -13.13 -11.18 -1.16
CA ASN A 314 -12.08 -12.07 -1.63
C ASN A 314 -10.98 -12.27 -0.60
N MET A 315 -10.56 -11.20 0.09
CA MET A 315 -9.55 -11.30 1.16
C MET A 315 -10.04 -12.15 2.34
N TRP A 316 -11.30 -11.99 2.78
CA TRP A 316 -11.87 -12.84 3.82
C TRP A 316 -11.99 -14.30 3.40
N ARG A 317 -12.31 -14.56 2.12
CA ARG A 317 -12.33 -15.93 1.57
C ARG A 317 -10.92 -16.53 1.50
N GLN A 318 -9.92 -15.77 1.03
CA GLN A 318 -8.51 -16.21 1.02
C GLN A 318 -8.00 -16.53 2.43
N ALA A 319 -8.46 -15.77 3.42
CA ALA A 319 -8.14 -16.02 4.82
C ALA A 319 -8.94 -17.20 5.43
N ALA A 320 -9.79 -17.88 4.65
CA ALA A 320 -10.75 -18.90 5.11
C ALA A 320 -11.73 -18.41 6.20
N GLU A 321 -11.90 -17.10 6.35
CA GLU A 321 -12.80 -16.44 7.30
C GLU A 321 -14.21 -16.31 6.73
N PHE A 322 -14.85 -17.43 6.37
CA PHE A 322 -16.13 -17.46 5.68
C PHE A 322 -17.27 -16.80 6.48
N GLN A 323 -17.23 -16.88 7.81
CA GLN A 323 -18.20 -16.18 8.66
C GLN A 323 -18.16 -14.65 8.46
N ARG A 324 -16.95 -14.09 8.29
CA ARG A 324 -16.76 -12.66 8.01
C ARG A 324 -17.04 -12.32 6.55
N ALA A 325 -16.79 -13.25 5.64
CA ALA A 325 -17.05 -13.07 4.22
C ALA A 325 -18.56 -12.98 3.92
N LEU A 326 -19.42 -13.73 4.63
CA LEU A 326 -20.85 -13.84 4.35
C LEU A 326 -21.59 -12.49 4.28
N PRO A 327 -21.51 -11.59 5.28
CA PRO A 327 -22.20 -10.31 5.20
C PRO A 327 -21.71 -9.44 4.04
N VAL A 328 -20.42 -9.50 3.74
CA VAL A 328 -19.79 -8.75 2.64
C VAL A 328 -20.22 -9.30 1.28
N LEU A 329 -20.28 -10.64 1.15
CA LEU A 329 -20.75 -11.32 -0.08
C LEU A 329 -22.24 -11.09 -0.32
N ARG A 330 -23.06 -11.04 0.74
CA ARG A 330 -24.47 -10.70 0.64
C ARG A 330 -24.64 -9.28 0.09
N GLN A 331 -23.93 -8.31 0.67
CA GLN A 331 -23.90 -6.94 0.17
C GLN A 331 -23.45 -6.88 -1.31
N LEU A 332 -22.40 -7.61 -1.68
CA LEU A 332 -21.93 -7.66 -3.07
C LEU A 332 -22.99 -8.24 -4.01
N SER A 333 -23.70 -9.30 -3.59
CA SER A 333 -24.77 -9.94 -4.38
C SER A 333 -26.00 -9.05 -4.58
N GLU A 334 -26.26 -8.12 -3.65
CA GLU A 334 -27.28 -7.08 -3.78
C GLU A 334 -26.87 -5.99 -4.78
N ILE A 335 -25.59 -5.61 -4.78
CA ILE A 335 -25.05 -4.59 -5.69
C ILE A 335 -24.99 -5.10 -7.15
N ARG A 336 -24.45 -6.31 -7.37
CA ARG A 336 -24.17 -6.83 -8.73
C ARG A 336 -25.31 -7.60 -9.34
N GLN A 337 -26.08 -8.31 -8.56
CA GLN A 337 -27.23 -9.15 -8.97
C GLN A 337 -26.93 -10.18 -10.09
N ASP A 338 -25.66 -10.55 -10.30
CA ASP A 338 -25.22 -11.56 -11.25
C ASP A 338 -25.14 -12.95 -10.63
N GLY A 339 -25.13 -13.99 -11.46
CA GLY A 339 -25.06 -15.38 -10.99
C GLY A 339 -23.73 -15.75 -10.38
N GLN A 340 -22.63 -15.18 -10.88
CA GLN A 340 -21.29 -15.51 -10.37
C GLN A 340 -21.09 -15.03 -8.92
N THR A 341 -21.58 -13.84 -8.59
CA THR A 341 -21.58 -13.32 -7.22
C THR A 341 -22.44 -14.15 -6.29
N ALA A 342 -23.64 -14.56 -6.76
CA ALA A 342 -24.51 -15.46 -6.00
C ALA A 342 -23.87 -16.84 -5.77
N LEU A 343 -23.11 -17.35 -6.74
CA LEU A 343 -22.34 -18.60 -6.62
C LEU A 343 -21.32 -18.50 -5.50
N VAL A 344 -20.54 -17.41 -5.46
CA VAL A 344 -19.51 -17.20 -4.42
C VAL A 344 -20.14 -17.12 -3.01
N LEU A 345 -21.32 -16.51 -2.91
CA LEU A 345 -22.08 -16.50 -1.64
C LEU A 345 -22.53 -17.92 -1.25
N ALA A 346 -23.02 -18.71 -2.23
CA ALA A 346 -23.41 -20.10 -2.01
C ALA A 346 -22.23 -20.96 -1.54
N GLU A 347 -21.07 -20.83 -2.16
CA GLU A 347 -19.83 -21.50 -1.76
C GLU A 347 -19.44 -21.16 -0.32
N ALA A 348 -19.55 -19.88 0.09
CA ALA A 348 -19.24 -19.47 1.46
C ALA A 348 -20.19 -20.13 2.49
N HIS A 349 -21.49 -20.20 2.21
CA HIS A 349 -22.45 -20.95 3.05
C HIS A 349 -22.10 -22.45 3.08
N TYR A 350 -21.73 -23.01 1.93
CA TYR A 350 -21.34 -24.42 1.79
C TYR A 350 -20.12 -24.75 2.65
N GLN A 351 -19.07 -23.91 2.63
CA GLN A 351 -17.89 -24.09 3.45
C GLN A 351 -18.17 -24.08 4.97
N LEU A 352 -19.23 -23.42 5.37
CA LEU A 352 -19.70 -23.37 6.75
C LEU A 352 -20.72 -24.47 7.10
N ASN A 353 -20.96 -25.44 6.19
CA ASN A 353 -21.98 -26.48 6.33
C ASN A 353 -23.40 -25.93 6.56
N GLN A 354 -23.66 -24.71 6.11
CA GLN A 354 -24.97 -24.08 6.15
C GLN A 354 -25.77 -24.52 4.91
N TRP A 355 -26.22 -25.77 4.90
CA TRP A 355 -26.74 -26.48 3.73
C TRP A 355 -27.95 -25.83 3.10
N GLU A 356 -28.94 -25.42 3.91
CA GLU A 356 -30.14 -24.77 3.40
C GLU A 356 -29.86 -23.39 2.76
N PRO A 357 -29.18 -22.45 3.42
CA PRO A 357 -28.77 -21.21 2.78
C PRO A 357 -27.88 -21.43 1.54
N ALA A 358 -26.98 -22.43 1.57
CA ALA A 358 -26.16 -22.78 0.42
C ALA A 358 -27.02 -23.24 -0.76
N ALA A 359 -27.98 -24.15 -0.55
CA ALA A 359 -28.89 -24.64 -1.60
C ALA A 359 -29.71 -23.51 -2.22
N GLN A 360 -30.26 -22.61 -1.40
CA GLN A 360 -31.01 -21.44 -1.86
C GLN A 360 -30.11 -20.49 -2.71
N ALA A 361 -28.87 -20.22 -2.27
CA ALA A 361 -27.95 -19.36 -2.97
C ALA A 361 -27.43 -20.00 -4.27
N PHE A 362 -27.15 -21.33 -4.30
CA PHE A 362 -26.82 -22.06 -5.54
C PHE A 362 -27.97 -22.01 -6.55
N GLN A 363 -29.21 -22.22 -6.08
CA GLN A 363 -30.37 -22.13 -6.97
C GLN A 363 -30.51 -20.69 -7.53
N THR A 364 -30.25 -19.68 -6.72
CA THR A 364 -30.26 -18.27 -7.15
C THR A 364 -29.19 -18.01 -8.20
N ALA A 365 -27.98 -18.53 -7.98
CA ALA A 365 -26.88 -18.40 -8.92
C ALA A 365 -27.19 -19.02 -10.29
N LEU A 366 -27.75 -20.22 -10.27
CA LEU A 366 -28.18 -20.94 -11.48
C LEU A 366 -29.29 -20.21 -12.23
N ASN A 367 -30.30 -19.66 -11.49
CA ASN A 367 -31.39 -18.91 -12.08
C ASN A 367 -30.94 -17.58 -12.70
N ARG A 368 -29.98 -16.87 -12.07
CA ARG A 368 -29.40 -15.64 -12.62
C ARG A 368 -28.52 -15.92 -13.86
N GLY A 369 -27.94 -17.10 -13.95
CA GLY A 369 -27.13 -17.51 -15.09
C GLY A 369 -25.76 -16.83 -15.17
N GLY A 370 -25.10 -16.92 -16.34
CA GLY A 370 -23.80 -16.32 -16.56
C GLY A 370 -22.64 -16.99 -15.79
N LEU A 371 -22.85 -18.20 -15.28
CA LEU A 371 -21.84 -18.96 -14.55
C LEU A 371 -20.76 -19.49 -15.52
N ARG A 372 -19.50 -19.46 -15.10
CA ARG A 372 -18.40 -20.05 -15.86
C ARG A 372 -18.48 -21.57 -15.92
N GLN A 373 -18.94 -22.20 -14.84
CA GLN A 373 -19.04 -23.64 -14.66
C GLN A 373 -20.41 -24.02 -14.05
N PRO A 374 -21.49 -23.89 -14.82
CA PRO A 374 -22.84 -24.16 -14.27
C PRO A 374 -23.02 -25.61 -13.82
N GLY A 375 -22.31 -26.57 -14.45
CA GLY A 375 -22.39 -27.98 -14.07
C GLY A 375 -21.87 -28.24 -12.65
N GLU A 376 -20.80 -27.57 -12.24
CA GLU A 376 -20.27 -27.67 -10.88
C GLU A 376 -21.27 -27.08 -9.85
N ALA A 377 -21.89 -25.94 -10.19
CA ALA A 377 -22.92 -25.34 -9.34
C ALA A 377 -24.10 -26.29 -9.11
N TRP A 378 -24.54 -27.05 -10.14
CA TRP A 378 -25.54 -28.09 -10.02
C TRP A 378 -25.10 -29.24 -9.10
N VAL A 379 -23.86 -29.67 -9.20
CA VAL A 379 -23.32 -30.71 -8.32
C VAL A 379 -23.26 -30.23 -6.87
N LEU A 380 -22.80 -29.01 -6.63
CA LEU A 380 -22.76 -28.45 -5.27
C LEU A 380 -24.16 -28.25 -4.67
N LEU A 381 -25.12 -27.82 -5.48
CA LEU A 381 -26.53 -27.77 -5.09
C LEU A 381 -27.03 -29.16 -4.69
N GLY A 382 -26.75 -30.18 -5.49
CA GLY A 382 -27.12 -31.56 -5.20
C GLY A 382 -26.51 -32.06 -3.89
N THR A 383 -25.22 -31.74 -3.67
CA THR A 383 -24.53 -32.11 -2.44
C THR A 383 -25.13 -31.39 -1.21
N ALA A 384 -25.43 -30.10 -1.33
CA ALA A 384 -26.10 -29.36 -0.25
C ALA A 384 -27.46 -29.99 0.12
N ARG A 385 -28.29 -30.32 -0.89
CA ARG A 385 -29.60 -30.98 -0.69
C ARG A 385 -29.46 -32.39 -0.08
N PHE A 386 -28.46 -33.16 -0.51
CA PHE A 386 -28.15 -34.45 0.08
C PHE A 386 -27.84 -34.34 1.57
N ASN A 387 -27.05 -33.37 1.97
CA ASN A 387 -26.71 -33.12 3.38
C ASN A 387 -27.92 -32.65 4.21
N MET A 388 -28.97 -32.14 3.56
CA MET A 388 -30.27 -31.84 4.19
C MET A 388 -31.22 -33.05 4.25
N ASN A 389 -30.77 -34.24 3.81
CA ASN A 389 -31.58 -35.45 3.61
C ASN A 389 -32.66 -35.31 2.52
N ASP A 390 -32.56 -34.28 1.66
CA ASP A 390 -33.42 -34.14 0.49
C ASP A 390 -32.82 -34.94 -0.68
N ASN A 391 -32.95 -36.27 -0.60
CA ASN A 391 -32.40 -37.16 -1.63
C ASN A 391 -33.04 -36.95 -3.00
N GLN A 392 -34.33 -36.61 -3.06
CA GLN A 392 -35.07 -36.37 -4.32
C GLN A 392 -34.57 -35.09 -4.99
N GLY A 393 -34.46 -34.01 -4.24
CA GLY A 393 -33.94 -32.75 -4.73
C GLY A 393 -32.45 -32.86 -5.11
N ALA A 394 -31.68 -33.65 -4.38
CA ALA A 394 -30.28 -33.95 -4.70
C ALA A 394 -30.14 -34.65 -6.05
N LEU A 395 -30.92 -35.73 -6.27
CA LEU A 395 -30.89 -36.47 -7.52
C LEU A 395 -31.36 -35.60 -8.70
N ALA A 396 -32.33 -34.71 -8.51
CA ALA A 396 -32.76 -33.77 -9.54
C ALA A 396 -31.63 -32.83 -9.93
N ALA A 397 -30.92 -32.25 -8.95
CA ALA A 397 -29.79 -31.36 -9.17
C ALA A 397 -28.62 -32.09 -9.88
N PHE A 398 -28.26 -33.31 -9.46
CA PHE A 398 -27.22 -34.08 -10.10
C PHE A 398 -27.57 -34.43 -11.54
N ARG A 399 -28.80 -34.76 -11.86
CA ARG A 399 -29.24 -35.00 -13.25
C ARG A 399 -29.02 -33.77 -14.12
N GLU A 400 -29.34 -32.58 -13.64
CA GLU A 400 -28.97 -31.35 -14.36
C GLU A 400 -27.48 -31.21 -14.55
N GLY A 401 -26.66 -31.53 -13.53
CA GLY A 401 -25.20 -31.53 -13.61
C GLY A 401 -24.64 -32.48 -14.71
N THR A 402 -25.33 -33.58 -15.05
CA THR A 402 -24.89 -34.50 -16.10
C THR A 402 -24.98 -33.91 -17.51
N ARG A 403 -25.75 -32.86 -17.71
CA ARG A 403 -25.88 -32.18 -19.00
C ARG A 403 -24.60 -31.47 -19.41
N PHE A 404 -23.72 -31.18 -18.47
CA PHE A 404 -22.46 -30.47 -18.71
C PHE A 404 -21.29 -31.46 -18.75
N PRO A 405 -20.50 -31.46 -19.83
CA PRO A 405 -19.39 -32.41 -19.97
C PRO A 405 -18.36 -32.39 -18.82
N SER A 406 -18.09 -31.20 -18.27
CA SER A 406 -17.10 -31.00 -17.18
C SER A 406 -17.50 -31.67 -15.87
N SER A 407 -18.81 -31.72 -15.55
CA SER A 407 -19.34 -32.27 -14.28
C SER A 407 -20.03 -33.62 -14.41
N ARG A 408 -20.21 -34.13 -15.66
CA ARG A 408 -20.98 -35.34 -15.94
C ARG A 408 -20.56 -36.55 -15.12
N ASN A 409 -19.26 -36.82 -15.10
CA ASN A 409 -18.75 -37.99 -14.39
C ASN A 409 -18.96 -37.88 -12.87
N GLN A 410 -18.70 -36.70 -12.32
CA GLN A 410 -18.91 -36.41 -10.91
C GLN A 410 -20.40 -36.52 -10.53
N ALA A 411 -21.29 -35.93 -11.34
CA ALA A 411 -22.72 -36.00 -11.13
C ALA A 411 -23.27 -37.44 -11.19
N ASN A 412 -22.82 -38.27 -12.16
CA ASN A 412 -23.18 -39.67 -12.23
C ASN A 412 -22.69 -40.46 -11.02
N GLY A 413 -21.49 -40.19 -10.55
CA GLY A 413 -20.97 -40.78 -9.31
C GLY A 413 -21.89 -40.51 -8.10
N TRP A 414 -22.32 -39.25 -7.96
CA TRP A 414 -23.26 -38.86 -6.92
C TRP A 414 -24.62 -39.52 -7.06
N ILE A 415 -25.16 -39.58 -8.27
CA ILE A 415 -26.44 -40.28 -8.55
C ILE A 415 -26.38 -41.73 -8.09
N THR A 416 -25.32 -42.44 -8.48
CA THR A 416 -25.11 -43.85 -8.08
C THR A 416 -25.01 -43.97 -6.58
N PHE A 417 -24.26 -43.09 -5.92
CA PHE A 417 -24.09 -43.10 -4.47
C PHE A 417 -25.44 -42.88 -3.73
N VAL A 418 -26.18 -41.83 -4.12
CA VAL A 418 -27.47 -41.51 -3.46
C VAL A 418 -28.50 -42.61 -3.66
N ASN A 419 -28.60 -43.17 -4.88
CA ASN A 419 -29.49 -44.31 -5.12
C ASN A 419 -29.10 -45.52 -4.26
N GLY A 420 -27.83 -45.82 -4.17
CA GLY A 420 -27.32 -46.90 -3.31
C GLY A 420 -27.65 -46.69 -1.80
N GLN A 421 -27.65 -45.41 -1.32
CA GLN A 421 -28.10 -45.09 0.03
C GLN A 421 -29.60 -45.33 0.23
N ILE A 422 -30.43 -44.87 -0.73
CA ILE A 422 -31.88 -45.03 -0.69
C ILE A 422 -32.22 -46.53 -0.69
N GLU A 423 -31.63 -47.30 -1.62
CA GLU A 423 -31.80 -48.78 -1.66
C GLU A 423 -31.33 -49.45 -0.41
N GLY A 424 -30.20 -49.02 0.14
CA GLY A 424 -29.63 -49.57 1.39
C GLY A 424 -30.55 -49.34 2.60
N VAL A 425 -31.22 -48.15 2.69
CA VAL A 425 -32.21 -47.88 3.72
C VAL A 425 -33.44 -48.80 3.51
N ALA A 426 -33.97 -48.84 2.32
CA ALA A 426 -35.14 -49.65 2.00
C ALA A 426 -34.88 -51.16 2.21
N ARG A 427 -33.65 -51.65 1.95
CA ARG A 427 -33.25 -53.03 2.23
C ARG A 427 -33.24 -53.32 3.72
N ARG A 428 -32.65 -52.41 4.54
CA ARG A 428 -32.64 -52.58 6.00
C ARG A 428 -34.05 -52.56 6.60
N GLU A 429 -34.92 -51.72 6.08
CA GLU A 429 -36.35 -51.67 6.51
C GLU A 429 -37.06 -52.98 6.19
N ARG A 430 -36.95 -53.48 4.96
CA ARG A 430 -37.51 -54.77 4.58
C ARG A 430 -36.97 -55.91 5.41
N GLN A 431 -35.66 -55.90 5.73
CA GLN A 431 -35.04 -56.93 6.58
C GLN A 431 -35.57 -56.87 8.02
N ARG A 432 -35.77 -55.68 8.59
CA ARG A 432 -36.38 -55.48 9.92
C ARG A 432 -37.82 -55.98 9.95
N GLU A 433 -38.57 -55.64 8.91
CA GLU A 433 -39.96 -56.08 8.78
C GLU A 433 -40.04 -57.61 8.68
N GLN A 434 -39.15 -58.25 7.87
CA GLN A 434 -39.05 -59.69 7.75
C GLN A 434 -38.78 -60.38 9.12
N VAL A 435 -37.84 -59.84 9.89
CA VAL A 435 -37.51 -60.38 11.24
C VAL A 435 -38.72 -60.25 12.15
N GLN A 436 -39.48 -59.16 12.10
CA GLN A 436 -40.72 -58.97 12.90
C GLN A 436 -41.80 -59.99 12.50
N ILE A 437 -42.01 -60.23 11.20
CA ILE A 437 -42.95 -61.20 10.68
C ILE A 437 -42.57 -62.63 11.17
N ASP A 438 -41.27 -62.98 11.08
CA ASP A 438 -40.77 -64.30 11.47
C ASP A 438 -40.93 -64.54 12.97
N GLU A 439 -40.62 -63.54 13.84
CA GLU A 439 -40.87 -63.59 15.27
C GLU A 439 -42.37 -63.75 15.58
N CYS A 440 -43.23 -62.99 14.86
CA CYS A 440 -44.67 -63.12 15.01
C CYS A 440 -45.20 -64.47 14.55
N ARG A 441 -44.65 -65.04 13.47
CA ARG A 441 -45.02 -66.41 13.02
C ARG A 441 -44.76 -67.42 14.09
N LEU A 442 -43.59 -67.39 14.74
CA LEU A 442 -43.25 -68.31 15.85
C LEU A 442 -44.24 -68.14 17.03
N SER A 443 -44.57 -66.90 17.40
CA SER A 443 -45.53 -66.63 18.45
C SER A 443 -46.93 -67.17 18.10
N VAL A 444 -47.41 -66.89 16.89
CA VAL A 444 -48.68 -67.36 16.37
C VAL A 444 -48.75 -68.87 16.31
N GLU A 445 -47.71 -69.57 15.85
CA GLU A 445 -47.64 -71.04 15.85
C GLU A 445 -47.68 -71.63 17.25
N SER A 446 -47.09 -70.96 18.23
CA SER A 446 -47.16 -71.38 19.64
C SER A 446 -48.60 -71.25 20.18
N GLU A 447 -49.20 -70.08 19.96
CA GLU A 447 -50.62 -69.85 20.39
C GLU A 447 -51.62 -70.81 19.67
N ARG A 448 -51.37 -71.09 18.37
CA ARG A 448 -52.19 -72.05 17.62
C ARG A 448 -52.06 -73.45 18.20
N ARG A 449 -50.92 -73.90 18.63
CA ARG A 449 -50.73 -75.20 19.32
C ARG A 449 -51.48 -75.25 20.63
N ILE A 450 -51.46 -74.17 21.39
CA ILE A 450 -52.19 -74.07 22.66
C ILE A 450 -53.71 -74.10 22.36
N ALA A 451 -54.16 -73.32 21.43
CA ALA A 451 -55.60 -73.23 21.08
C ALA A 451 -56.18 -74.53 20.53
N THR A 452 -55.33 -75.37 19.85
CA THR A 452 -55.77 -76.70 19.36
C THR A 452 -56.10 -77.65 20.50
N VAL A 453 -55.56 -77.43 21.68
CA VAL A 453 -55.70 -78.32 22.85
C VAL A 453 -56.83 -77.82 23.76
N ILE A 454 -57.01 -76.54 23.95
CA ILE A 454 -57.89 -75.96 24.96
C ILE A 454 -58.85 -74.89 24.39
N GLY A 455 -58.81 -74.58 23.07
CA GLY A 455 -59.59 -73.53 22.43
C GLY A 455 -61.02 -74.00 22.14
N GLU A 456 -61.98 -73.07 22.26
CA GLU A 456 -63.37 -73.26 21.82
C GLU A 456 -63.51 -72.74 20.37
N ALA A 457 -64.20 -73.50 19.50
CA ALA A 457 -64.50 -73.09 18.16
C ALA A 457 -65.63 -72.06 18.13
N ASP A 458 -65.60 -71.07 17.26
CA ASP A 458 -66.68 -70.12 16.99
C ASP A 458 -67.83 -70.82 16.16
N GLU A 459 -68.83 -70.06 15.81
CA GLU A 459 -70.01 -70.53 15.06
C GLU A 459 -69.64 -71.12 13.67
N ASP A 460 -68.47 -70.68 13.12
CA ASP A 460 -67.92 -71.14 11.85
C ASP A 460 -66.93 -72.33 12.02
N GLY A 461 -66.81 -72.88 13.22
CA GLY A 461 -65.93 -74.01 13.55
C GLY A 461 -64.45 -73.63 13.61
N ARG A 462 -64.08 -72.36 13.66
CA ARG A 462 -62.70 -71.83 13.67
C ARG A 462 -62.28 -71.52 15.10
N VAL A 463 -61.06 -71.82 15.47
CA VAL A 463 -60.53 -71.52 16.79
C VAL A 463 -59.79 -70.18 16.74
N ARG A 464 -60.20 -69.19 17.49
CA ARG A 464 -59.49 -67.91 17.65
C ARG A 464 -58.34 -68.10 18.54
N ILE A 465 -57.25 -67.41 18.19
CA ILE A 465 -55.96 -67.43 18.96
C ILE A 465 -55.67 -66.03 19.46
N THR A 466 -54.92 -65.93 20.55
CA THR A 466 -54.47 -64.68 21.11
C THR A 466 -53.28 -64.15 20.29
N ILE A 467 -53.44 -63.15 19.43
CA ILE A 467 -52.40 -62.55 18.66
C ILE A 467 -51.79 -61.45 19.50
N PRO A 468 -50.45 -61.48 19.77
CA PRO A 468 -49.74 -60.38 20.43
C PRO A 468 -49.95 -59.07 19.67
N GLN A 469 -50.15 -57.94 20.38
CA GLN A 469 -50.51 -56.67 19.79
C GLN A 469 -49.56 -56.26 18.62
N ARG A 470 -48.26 -56.46 18.76
CA ARG A 470 -47.25 -56.22 17.73
C ARG A 470 -47.40 -57.05 16.46
N CYS A 471 -48.11 -58.20 16.55
CA CYS A 471 -48.29 -59.17 15.49
C CYS A 471 -49.65 -58.98 14.75
N GLN A 472 -50.56 -58.23 15.31
CA GLN A 472 -51.87 -57.97 14.73
C GLN A 472 -51.80 -57.21 13.39
N ALA A 473 -50.69 -56.52 13.12
CA ALA A 473 -50.39 -55.87 11.85
C ALA A 473 -50.09 -56.87 10.73
N TYR A 474 -49.79 -58.17 11.03
CA TYR A 474 -49.35 -59.16 10.06
C TYR A 474 -50.22 -60.40 10.03
N PHE A 475 -50.94 -60.76 11.11
CA PHE A 475 -51.69 -61.99 11.26
C PHE A 475 -53.11 -61.66 11.67
N THR A 476 -54.14 -62.45 11.11
CA THR A 476 -55.50 -62.42 11.52
C THR A 476 -55.66 -63.06 12.89
N GLU A 477 -56.89 -62.89 13.56
CA GLU A 477 -57.19 -63.51 14.82
C GLU A 477 -57.26 -65.04 14.77
N TYR A 478 -57.20 -65.62 13.58
CA TYR A 478 -57.11 -67.09 13.34
C TYR A 478 -55.70 -67.55 13.01
N GLY A 479 -54.68 -66.59 13.04
CA GLY A 479 -53.28 -66.91 12.85
C GLY A 479 -52.84 -67.01 11.36
N GLU A 480 -53.62 -66.48 10.46
CA GLU A 480 -53.33 -66.45 9.04
C GLU A 480 -52.56 -65.19 8.70
N GLN A 481 -51.41 -65.36 8.00
CA GLN A 481 -50.61 -64.22 7.60
C GLN A 481 -51.22 -63.47 6.42
N PHE A 482 -51.60 -62.21 6.61
CA PHE A 482 -52.20 -61.37 5.59
C PHE A 482 -51.22 -60.31 5.04
N ARG A 483 -50.11 -60.02 5.73
CA ARG A 483 -49.12 -59.05 5.30
C ARG A 483 -47.77 -59.74 5.09
N GLU A 484 -47.17 -59.52 3.92
CA GLU A 484 -45.81 -59.91 3.57
C GLU A 484 -44.89 -58.66 3.53
N VAL A 485 -43.57 -58.90 3.57
CA VAL A 485 -42.57 -57.84 3.53
C VAL A 485 -42.74 -56.97 2.28
N GLY A 486 -42.79 -55.66 2.51
CA GLY A 486 -42.86 -54.66 1.42
C GLY A 486 -44.28 -54.45 0.85
N MET A 487 -45.32 -55.07 1.42
CA MET A 487 -46.71 -54.75 1.04
C MET A 487 -47.12 -53.38 1.58
N THR A 488 -47.86 -52.63 0.79
CA THR A 488 -48.57 -51.41 1.26
C THR A 488 -49.70 -51.76 2.21
N ASP A 489 -50.12 -50.81 3.04
CA ASP A 489 -51.30 -51.02 3.94
C ASP A 489 -52.57 -51.38 3.15
N GLU A 490 -52.75 -50.83 1.98
CA GLU A 490 -53.89 -51.13 1.09
C GLU A 490 -53.80 -52.56 0.58
N GLN A 491 -52.67 -53.01 0.08
CA GLN A 491 -52.47 -54.39 -0.36
C GLN A 491 -52.69 -55.41 0.79
N ALA A 492 -52.18 -55.09 1.98
CA ALA A 492 -52.39 -55.93 3.17
C ALA A 492 -53.86 -55.99 3.59
N ALA A 493 -54.63 -54.90 3.54
CA ALA A 493 -56.02 -54.83 3.83
C ALA A 493 -56.84 -55.65 2.82
N GLU A 494 -56.56 -55.54 1.53
CA GLU A 494 -57.21 -56.31 0.47
C GLU A 494 -57.03 -57.81 0.70
N ARG A 495 -55.75 -58.19 0.96
CA ARG A 495 -55.41 -59.60 1.20
C ARG A 495 -56.12 -60.15 2.46
N ARG A 496 -56.19 -59.36 3.51
CA ARG A 496 -56.89 -59.72 4.74
C ARG A 496 -58.38 -59.95 4.43
N ALA A 497 -59.02 -59.03 3.71
CA ALA A 497 -60.46 -59.19 3.34
C ALA A 497 -60.67 -60.39 2.43
N GLN A 498 -59.70 -60.75 1.56
CA GLN A 498 -59.83 -61.96 0.74
C GLN A 498 -59.67 -63.24 1.60
N ILE A 499 -58.74 -63.31 2.52
CA ILE A 499 -58.61 -64.42 3.44
C ILE A 499 -59.92 -64.63 4.27
N GLU A 500 -60.46 -63.54 4.82
CA GLU A 500 -61.74 -63.63 5.58
C GLU A 500 -62.95 -64.04 4.71
N ARG A 501 -63.03 -63.67 3.45
CA ARG A 501 -64.07 -64.11 2.49
C ARG A 501 -63.92 -65.59 2.18
N THR A 502 -62.72 -66.03 1.82
CA THR A 502 -62.47 -67.45 1.48
C THR A 502 -62.79 -68.39 2.68
N ALA A 503 -62.44 -67.94 3.89
CA ALA A 503 -62.73 -68.68 5.09
C ALA A 503 -64.21 -68.84 5.36
N ARG A 504 -65.04 -67.81 5.13
CA ARG A 504 -66.51 -67.85 5.25
C ARG A 504 -67.13 -68.77 4.19
N GLU A 505 -66.62 -68.72 2.95
CA GLU A 505 -67.11 -69.60 1.89
C GLU A 505 -66.81 -71.07 2.19
N GLN A 506 -65.68 -71.38 2.79
CA GLN A 506 -65.32 -72.74 3.22
C GLN A 506 -66.12 -73.28 4.44
N ALA A 507 -66.62 -72.37 5.29
CA ALA A 507 -67.40 -72.71 6.44
C ALA A 507 -68.90 -72.94 6.06
N ALA A 508 -69.34 -72.38 4.91
CA ALA A 508 -70.76 -72.45 4.43
C ALA A 508 -71.05 -73.63 3.46
N GLY A 509 -70.00 -74.33 2.98
CA GLY A 509 -70.09 -75.46 2.07
C GLY A 509 -69.76 -76.79 2.76
#